data_64384e0b8c18ae8ef9de411a38d1eb88
#
_entry.id   64384e0b8c18ae8ef9de411a38d1eb88
#
_cell.length_a   1.000
_cell.length_b   1.000
_cell.length_c   1.000
_cell.angle_alpha   90.00
_cell.angle_beta   90.00
_cell.angle_gamma   90.00
#
_symmetry.space_group_name_H-M   'P 1'
#
loop_
_entity.id
_entity.type
_entity.pdbx_description
1 polymer ?
#
loop_
_entity_poly.entity_id
_entity_poly.type
_entity_poly.pdbx_seq_one_letter_code
_entity_poly.pdbx_strand_id
1 'polypeptide(L)'
;MPKTVITVDDSMSIRETVKMILVSAGYQVLTAEDGVKGLQVCQQQKADLILSDLNMPNMDGITLIGKLRALPQYRFTPILMLTTESQEEKKVAGKKAGATGWIVKPFDPARILAVVQKVCPLVA
;
A
#
# COMPACT_ATOMS: atom_id res chain seq x y z
N MET A 1 -12.29 -9.58 -14.04
CA MET A 1 -11.96 -8.21 -13.63
C MET A 1 -10.63 -8.21 -12.92
N PRO A 2 -9.66 -7.41 -13.36
CA PRO A 2 -8.39 -7.33 -12.66
C PRO A 2 -8.55 -6.67 -11.29
N LYS A 3 -7.71 -7.07 -10.36
CA LYS A 3 -7.66 -6.44 -9.05
C LYS A 3 -6.93 -5.10 -9.15
N THR A 4 -7.38 -4.12 -8.41
CA THR A 4 -6.80 -2.77 -8.39
C THR A 4 -5.98 -2.58 -7.13
N VAL A 5 -4.74 -2.14 -7.31
CA VAL A 5 -3.82 -1.80 -6.22
C VAL A 5 -3.54 -0.31 -6.26
N ILE A 6 -3.64 0.35 -5.12
CA ILE A 6 -3.22 1.75 -4.99
C ILE A 6 -1.91 1.74 -4.21
N THR A 7 -0.85 2.30 -4.79
CA THR A 7 0.44 2.43 -4.13
C THR A 7 0.73 3.89 -3.82
N VAL A 8 1.07 4.17 -2.57
CA VAL A 8 1.32 5.52 -2.06
C VAL A 8 2.75 5.58 -1.56
N ASP A 9 3.57 6.40 -2.20
CA ASP A 9 4.99 6.54 -1.86
C ASP A 9 5.49 7.88 -2.40
N ASP A 10 6.29 8.60 -1.63
CA ASP A 10 6.83 9.88 -2.07
C ASP A 10 8.02 9.72 -3.02
N SER A 11 8.56 8.52 -3.15
CA SER A 11 9.65 8.22 -4.10
C SER A 11 9.06 7.81 -5.45
N MET A 12 9.32 8.63 -6.47
CA MET A 12 8.87 8.32 -7.84
C MET A 12 9.45 6.99 -8.32
N SER A 13 10.74 6.72 -8.02
CA SER A 13 11.36 5.50 -8.49
C SER A 13 10.73 4.26 -7.83
N ILE A 14 10.38 4.33 -6.56
CA ILE A 14 9.69 3.22 -5.90
C ILE A 14 8.28 3.04 -6.45
N ARG A 15 7.52 4.13 -6.63
CA ARG A 15 6.18 4.05 -7.23
C ARG A 15 6.23 3.36 -8.60
N GLU A 16 7.15 3.80 -9.45
CA GLU A 16 7.23 3.24 -10.80
C GLU A 16 7.70 1.80 -10.80
N THR A 17 8.63 1.44 -9.91
CA THR A 17 9.11 0.07 -9.77
C THR A 17 7.96 -0.86 -9.32
N VAL A 18 7.23 -0.47 -8.28
CA VAL A 18 6.11 -1.26 -7.77
C VAL A 18 5.03 -1.39 -8.84
N LYS A 19 4.71 -0.30 -9.52
CA LYS A 19 3.72 -0.31 -10.61
C LYS A 19 4.12 -1.29 -11.71
N MET A 20 5.37 -1.23 -12.15
CA MET A 20 5.85 -2.13 -13.21
C MET A 20 5.74 -3.60 -12.80
N ILE A 21 6.15 -3.93 -11.60
CA ILE A 21 6.09 -5.30 -11.08
C ILE A 21 4.64 -5.80 -11.08
N LEU A 22 3.73 -5.02 -10.54
CA LEU A 22 2.35 -5.46 -10.35
C LEU A 22 1.54 -5.44 -11.65
N VAL A 23 1.76 -4.46 -12.51
CA VAL A 23 1.12 -4.43 -13.84
C VAL A 23 1.56 -5.64 -14.65
N SER A 24 2.84 -5.99 -14.60
CA SER A 24 3.35 -7.16 -15.31
C SER A 24 2.71 -8.46 -14.80
N ALA A 25 2.28 -8.48 -13.56
CA ALA A 25 1.63 -9.66 -12.97
C ALA A 25 0.10 -9.68 -13.18
N GLY A 26 -0.48 -8.65 -13.81
CA GLY A 26 -1.91 -8.63 -14.12
C GLY A 26 -2.76 -7.71 -13.26
N TYR A 27 -2.16 -6.93 -12.36
CA TYR A 27 -2.91 -5.97 -11.54
C TYR A 27 -3.08 -4.64 -12.26
N GLN A 28 -4.17 -3.94 -11.96
CA GLN A 28 -4.29 -2.51 -12.27
C GLN A 28 -3.65 -1.75 -11.12
N VAL A 29 -2.86 -0.73 -11.41
CA VAL A 29 -2.15 0.02 -10.38
C VAL A 29 -2.39 1.51 -10.55
N LEU A 30 -2.85 2.14 -9.47
CA LEU A 30 -2.96 3.58 -9.35
C LEU A 30 -1.90 4.04 -8.35
N THR A 31 -1.35 5.23 -8.58
CA THR A 31 -0.27 5.74 -7.74
C THR A 31 -0.63 7.07 -7.10
N ALA A 32 -0.03 7.36 -5.94
CA ALA A 32 -0.15 8.65 -5.28
C ALA A 32 1.19 8.99 -4.62
N GLU A 33 1.52 10.28 -4.58
CA GLU A 33 2.85 10.71 -4.14
C GLU A 33 2.95 11.02 -2.64
N ASP A 34 1.82 11.09 -1.94
CA ASP A 34 1.81 11.30 -0.49
C ASP A 34 0.47 10.82 0.10
N GLY A 35 0.37 10.90 1.43
CA GLY A 35 -0.82 10.42 2.12
C GLY A 35 -2.08 11.20 1.79
N VAL A 36 -1.98 12.51 1.57
CA VAL A 36 -3.15 13.33 1.20
C VAL A 36 -3.69 12.91 -0.15
N LYS A 37 -2.82 12.79 -1.15
CA LYS A 37 -3.23 12.35 -2.48
C LYS A 37 -3.67 10.89 -2.48
N GLY A 38 -3.00 10.05 -1.67
CA GLY A 38 -3.41 8.66 -1.48
C GLY A 38 -4.82 8.55 -0.98
N LEU A 39 -5.18 9.33 0.03
CA LEU A 39 -6.54 9.35 0.55
C LEU A 39 -7.55 9.80 -0.50
N GLN A 40 -7.21 10.86 -1.26
CA GLN A 40 -8.08 11.34 -2.33
C GLN A 40 -8.33 10.26 -3.39
N VAL A 41 -7.28 9.58 -3.84
CA VAL A 41 -7.42 8.50 -4.82
C VAL A 41 -8.27 7.36 -4.27
N CYS A 42 -8.05 6.99 -3.02
CA CYS A 42 -8.83 5.92 -2.37
C CYS A 42 -10.30 6.28 -2.21
N GLN A 43 -10.62 7.56 -2.05
CA GLN A 43 -12.01 8.02 -1.97
C GLN A 43 -12.71 8.00 -3.33
N GLN A 44 -11.95 8.24 -4.40
CA GLN A 44 -12.49 8.32 -5.77
C GLN A 44 -12.53 6.97 -6.47
N GLN A 45 -11.59 6.09 -6.14
CA GLN A 45 -11.43 4.79 -6.79
C GLN A 45 -11.46 3.70 -5.73
N LYS A 46 -12.11 2.58 -6.02
CA LYS A 46 -12.10 1.45 -5.12
C LYS A 46 -10.85 0.61 -5.38
N ALA A 47 -10.12 0.28 -4.33
CA ALA A 47 -8.95 -0.59 -4.42
C ALA A 47 -9.20 -1.91 -3.71
N ASP A 48 -8.57 -2.96 -4.22
CA ASP A 48 -8.58 -4.29 -3.61
C ASP A 48 -7.39 -4.48 -2.67
N LEU A 49 -6.37 -3.64 -2.80
CA LEU A 49 -5.17 -3.65 -1.97
C LEU A 49 -4.57 -2.25 -1.96
N ILE A 50 -4.06 -1.83 -0.82
CA ILE A 50 -3.35 -0.56 -0.69
C ILE A 50 -1.95 -0.85 -0.17
N LEU A 51 -0.94 -0.30 -0.85
CA LEU A 51 0.45 -0.31 -0.41
C LEU A 51 0.84 1.11 -0.05
N SER A 52 1.39 1.32 1.13
CA SER A 52 1.75 2.66 1.56
C SER A 52 3.13 2.70 2.22
N ASP A 53 3.95 3.66 1.82
CA ASP A 53 5.14 4.03 2.56
C ASP A 53 4.73 4.64 3.90
N LEU A 54 5.63 4.64 4.86
CA LEU A 54 5.38 5.24 6.18
C LEU A 54 5.74 6.71 6.22
N ASN A 55 6.91 7.06 5.70
CA ASN A 55 7.45 8.42 5.81
C ASN A 55 7.16 9.20 4.54
N MET A 56 6.13 10.04 4.60
CA MET A 56 5.71 10.86 3.46
C MET A 56 5.39 12.28 3.94
N PRO A 57 5.58 13.29 3.07
CA PRO A 57 5.17 14.64 3.42
C PRO A 57 3.63 14.74 3.48
N ASN A 58 3.14 15.76 4.15
CA ASN A 58 1.73 16.13 4.23
C ASN A 58 0.87 15.18 5.06
N MET A 59 1.01 13.87 4.90
CA MET A 59 0.35 12.87 5.71
C MET A 59 1.18 11.58 5.66
N ASP A 60 1.60 11.08 6.81
CA ASP A 60 2.37 9.85 6.88
C ASP A 60 1.47 8.62 6.68
N GLY A 61 2.13 7.45 6.50
CA GLY A 61 1.40 6.22 6.20
C GLY A 61 0.53 5.73 7.34
N ILE A 62 0.95 5.92 8.59
CA ILE A 62 0.17 5.47 9.74
C ILE A 62 -1.13 6.27 9.84
N THR A 63 -1.03 7.59 9.66
CA THR A 63 -2.21 8.46 9.63
C THR A 63 -3.14 8.08 8.49
N LEU A 64 -2.57 7.83 7.31
CA LEU A 64 -3.35 7.40 6.14
C LEU A 64 -4.11 6.11 6.43
N ILE A 65 -3.45 5.11 7.01
CA ILE A 65 -4.09 3.84 7.33
C ILE A 65 -5.27 4.05 8.27
N GLY A 66 -5.10 4.87 9.31
CA GLY A 66 -6.17 5.16 10.25
C GLY A 66 -7.37 5.81 9.56
N LYS A 67 -7.12 6.77 8.66
CA LYS A 67 -8.19 7.43 7.92
C LYS A 67 -8.89 6.48 6.95
N LEU A 68 -8.14 5.58 6.30
CA LEU A 68 -8.73 4.58 5.40
C LEU A 68 -9.61 3.60 6.17
N ARG A 69 -9.19 3.16 7.34
CA ARG A 69 -10.00 2.25 8.15
C ARG A 69 -11.29 2.87 8.65
N ALA A 70 -11.35 4.20 8.74
CA ALA A 70 -12.57 4.91 9.08
C ALA A 70 -13.56 4.99 7.93
N LEU A 71 -13.12 4.71 6.69
CA LEU A 71 -14.01 4.68 5.52
C LEU A 71 -14.63 3.30 5.38
N PRO A 72 -15.97 3.20 5.27
CA PRO A 72 -16.64 1.89 5.20
C PRO A 72 -16.12 0.99 4.07
N GLN A 73 -15.78 1.56 2.91
CA GLN A 73 -15.32 0.78 1.76
C GLN A 73 -13.93 0.17 1.96
N TYR A 74 -13.17 0.62 2.97
CA TYR A 74 -11.82 0.11 3.24
C TYR A 74 -11.71 -0.58 4.58
N ARG A 75 -12.83 -0.89 5.23
CA ARG A 75 -12.80 -1.53 6.55
C ARG A 75 -12.04 -2.85 6.56
N PHE A 76 -12.15 -3.64 5.50
CA PHE A 76 -11.56 -4.98 5.42
C PHE A 76 -10.53 -5.13 4.29
N THR A 77 -10.25 -4.07 3.55
CA THR A 77 -9.29 -4.11 2.45
C THR A 77 -7.88 -4.33 2.99
N PRO A 78 -7.07 -5.24 2.42
CA PRO A 78 -5.69 -5.37 2.86
C PRO A 78 -4.92 -4.08 2.64
N ILE A 79 -4.14 -3.68 3.64
CA ILE A 79 -3.25 -2.52 3.58
C ILE A 79 -1.87 -2.99 4.05
N LEU A 80 -0.88 -2.88 3.16
CA LEU A 80 0.49 -3.26 3.45
C LEU A 80 1.36 -2.01 3.55
N MET A 81 2.24 -1.99 4.54
CA MET A 81 3.21 -0.91 4.70
C MET A 81 4.52 -1.28 4.03
N LEU A 82 5.17 -0.31 3.40
CA LEU A 82 6.55 -0.44 2.94
C LEU A 82 7.44 0.27 3.97
N THR A 83 8.36 -0.46 4.59
CA THR A 83 9.11 0.07 5.72
C THR A 83 10.53 -0.49 5.76
N THR A 84 11.43 0.19 6.48
CA THR A 84 12.77 -0.32 6.73
C THR A 84 12.79 -1.16 8.00
N GLU A 85 13.81 -2.01 8.15
CA GLU A 85 13.95 -2.85 9.34
C GLU A 85 14.12 -2.05 10.62
N SER A 86 14.70 -0.85 10.52
CA SER A 86 14.98 0.00 11.67
C SER A 86 13.73 0.66 12.25
N GLN A 87 12.56 0.46 11.66
CA GLN A 87 11.32 1.14 12.05
C GLN A 87 10.38 0.24 12.83
N GLU A 88 10.90 -0.51 13.79
CA GLU A 88 10.11 -1.46 14.58
C GLU A 88 8.94 -0.79 15.30
N GLU A 89 9.17 0.38 15.92
CA GLU A 89 8.10 1.12 16.60
C GLU A 89 6.98 1.52 15.64
N LYS A 90 7.36 1.85 14.41
CA LYS A 90 6.37 2.24 13.39
C LYS A 90 5.59 1.04 12.88
N LYS A 91 6.20 -0.15 12.87
CA LYS A 91 5.47 -1.38 12.53
C LYS A 91 4.37 -1.65 13.56
N VAL A 92 4.68 -1.49 14.84
CA VAL A 92 3.69 -1.64 15.91
C VAL A 92 2.59 -0.62 15.77
N ALA A 93 2.94 0.65 15.55
CA ALA A 93 1.95 1.73 15.38
C ALA A 93 1.08 1.51 14.15
N GLY A 94 1.68 1.05 13.05
CA GLY A 94 0.92 0.76 11.82
C GLY A 94 -0.06 -0.38 12.01
N LYS A 95 0.35 -1.42 12.71
CA LYS A 95 -0.55 -2.55 13.00
C LYS A 95 -1.72 -2.11 13.87
N LYS A 96 -1.46 -1.27 14.88
CA LYS A 96 -2.52 -0.70 15.72
C LYS A 96 -3.47 0.17 14.90
N ALA A 97 -2.96 0.90 13.90
CA ALA A 97 -3.80 1.72 13.02
C ALA A 97 -4.62 0.88 12.05
N GLY A 98 -4.28 -0.39 11.86
CA GLY A 98 -5.06 -1.31 11.04
C GLY A 98 -4.34 -1.90 9.84
N ALA A 99 -3.00 -1.79 9.77
CA ALA A 99 -2.24 -2.42 8.68
C ALA A 99 -2.37 -3.93 8.73
N THR A 100 -2.48 -4.55 7.55
CA THR A 100 -2.54 -6.00 7.42
C THR A 100 -1.17 -6.63 7.61
N GLY A 101 -0.11 -5.96 7.13
CA GLY A 101 1.25 -6.43 7.22
C GLY A 101 2.21 -5.41 6.64
N TRP A 102 3.43 -5.84 6.37
CA TRP A 102 4.45 -4.95 5.84
C TRP A 102 5.41 -5.70 4.93
N ILE A 103 6.12 -4.92 4.11
CA ILE A 103 7.19 -5.39 3.23
C ILE A 103 8.41 -4.54 3.56
N VAL A 104 9.55 -5.17 3.81
CA VAL A 104 10.77 -4.49 4.23
C VAL A 104 11.50 -3.93 3.01
N LYS A 105 11.94 -2.68 3.10
CA LYS A 105 12.77 -2.03 2.08
C LYS A 105 14.26 -2.26 2.41
N PRO A 106 15.13 -2.45 1.45
CA PRO A 106 14.83 -2.66 0.04
C PRO A 106 14.20 -4.02 -0.21
N PHE A 107 13.26 -4.06 -1.15
CA PHE A 107 12.58 -5.32 -1.49
C PHE A 107 13.03 -5.78 -2.89
N ASP A 108 12.95 -7.07 -3.15
CA ASP A 108 13.12 -7.56 -4.51
C ASP A 108 11.73 -7.80 -5.16
N PRO A 109 11.66 -7.85 -6.50
CA PRO A 109 10.38 -8.04 -7.19
C PRO A 109 9.65 -9.32 -6.79
N ALA A 110 10.38 -10.41 -6.58
CA ALA A 110 9.76 -11.68 -6.21
C ALA A 110 9.12 -11.60 -4.83
N ARG A 111 9.75 -10.89 -3.89
CA ARG A 111 9.24 -10.74 -2.52
C ARG A 111 7.95 -9.93 -2.49
N ILE A 112 7.95 -8.76 -3.15
CA ILE A 112 6.74 -7.93 -3.14
C ILE A 112 5.60 -8.65 -3.84
N LEU A 113 5.86 -9.30 -4.95
CA LEU A 113 4.84 -10.02 -5.69
C LEU A 113 4.26 -11.18 -4.87
N ALA A 114 5.11 -11.93 -4.16
CA ALA A 114 4.66 -13.04 -3.32
C ALA A 114 3.72 -12.56 -2.22
N VAL A 115 4.06 -11.46 -1.54
CA VAL A 115 3.21 -10.91 -0.48
C VAL A 115 1.90 -10.38 -1.03
N VAL A 116 1.95 -9.66 -2.16
CA VAL A 116 0.74 -9.13 -2.79
C VAL A 116 -0.20 -10.25 -3.23
N GLN A 117 0.34 -11.30 -3.84
CA GLN A 117 -0.49 -12.43 -4.29
C GLN A 117 -1.10 -13.19 -3.13
N LYS A 118 -0.43 -13.21 -1.98
CA LYS A 118 -0.97 -13.86 -0.78
C LYS A 118 -2.19 -13.14 -0.23
N VAL A 119 -2.17 -11.80 -0.19
CA VAL A 119 -3.25 -11.00 0.41
C VAL A 119 -4.29 -10.54 -0.60
N CYS A 120 -3.95 -10.54 -1.88
CA CYS A 120 -4.83 -10.07 -2.96
C CYS A 120 -4.64 -10.93 -4.21
N PRO A 121 -5.05 -12.22 -4.17
CA PRO A 121 -4.87 -13.09 -5.33
C PRO A 121 -5.73 -12.64 -6.50
N LEU A 122 -5.20 -12.79 -7.72
CA LEU A 122 -5.92 -12.46 -8.96
C LEU A 122 -7.05 -13.44 -9.25
N VAL A 123 -6.88 -14.69 -8.81
CA VAL A 123 -7.86 -15.75 -9.01
C VAL A 123 -8.48 -16.08 -7.65
N ALA A 124 -9.78 -16.06 -7.59
CA ALA A 124 -10.51 -16.36 -6.35
C ALA A 124 -10.47 -17.85 -6.04
#